data_903168741514c1b34bf454603d2a3402
#
_entry.id   903168741514c1b34bf454603d2a3402
#
_cell.length_a   1.000
_cell.length_b   1.000
_cell.length_c   1.000
_cell.angle_alpha   90.00
_cell.angle_beta   90.00
_cell.angle_gamma   90.00
#
_symmetry.space_group_name_H-M   'P 1'
#
loop_
_entity.id
_entity.type
_entity.pdbx_description
1 polymer ?
#
loop_
_entity_poly.entity_id
_entity_poly.type
_entity_poly.pdbx_seq_one_letter_code
_entity_poly.pdbx_strand_id
1 'polypeptide(L)'
;MTRPRPAFLVLGAGAIALALGTVGIATAGSGMHVESVGARPAVTASATLPTPVEEYDVPRETPTSPYRSLARVDATQLPRPDRTPRPVGIVIPAIDVRTDVDVVGLDERDQVQVPEDVARTGWYRFSAKPGSGSGSVVIVGHVDGIDQGAGAFYDLRALRPGDTVTLTRADDRTVTYEVVAREVFSKSKVPLRELFSRSGSERLTLITCGGAFDPAALEYTDNIVVTAVPVDSNAEIGKTP
;
A
#
# COMPACT_ATOMS: atom_id res chain seq x y z
N MET A 1 15.10 -28.03 42.97
CA MET A 1 13.77 -27.93 42.33
C MET A 1 13.81 -26.81 41.33
N THR A 2 14.19 -27.09 40.11
CA THR A 2 14.42 -26.11 39.03
C THR A 2 13.15 -26.10 38.17
N ARG A 3 12.43 -24.96 38.15
CA ARG A 3 11.26 -24.78 37.27
C ARG A 3 11.73 -24.58 35.82
N PRO A 4 11.13 -25.26 34.84
CA PRO A 4 11.42 -25.00 33.43
C PRO A 4 10.80 -23.65 33.01
N ARG A 5 11.58 -22.82 32.31
CA ARG A 5 11.13 -21.62 31.62
C ARG A 5 10.34 -22.04 30.38
N PRO A 6 9.18 -21.43 30.11
CA PRO A 6 8.51 -21.65 28.84
C PRO A 6 9.35 -21.05 27.71
N ALA A 7 9.69 -21.87 26.70
CA ALA A 7 10.21 -21.39 25.45
C ALA A 7 9.10 -20.62 24.72
N PHE A 8 9.24 -19.31 24.59
CA PHE A 8 8.43 -18.52 23.69
C PHE A 8 8.87 -18.86 22.26
N LEU A 9 8.09 -19.71 21.62
CA LEU A 9 8.16 -19.92 20.17
C LEU A 9 7.53 -18.68 19.53
N VAL A 10 8.36 -17.74 19.09
CA VAL A 10 7.94 -16.63 18.24
C VAL A 10 7.64 -17.20 16.86
N LEU A 11 6.38 -17.55 16.62
CA LEU A 11 5.90 -17.94 15.29
C LEU A 11 5.59 -16.66 14.52
N GLY A 12 6.27 -16.54 13.38
CA GLY A 12 6.37 -15.39 12.55
C GLY A 12 5.05 -14.76 12.14
N ALA A 13 5.00 -13.45 12.31
CA ALA A 13 4.06 -12.58 11.66
C ALA A 13 4.07 -12.86 10.14
N GLY A 14 2.89 -13.09 9.55
CA GLY A 14 2.74 -13.24 8.11
C GLY A 14 3.21 -11.98 7.40
N ALA A 15 4.45 -11.99 6.93
CA ALA A 15 4.98 -10.91 6.12
C ALA A 15 4.38 -10.98 4.73
N ILE A 16 3.95 -9.85 4.18
CA ILE A 16 3.65 -9.74 2.75
C ILE A 16 4.99 -9.88 2.03
N ALA A 17 5.32 -11.10 1.61
CA ALA A 17 6.56 -11.40 0.92
C ALA A 17 6.49 -10.85 -0.51
N LEU A 18 7.24 -9.80 -0.75
CA LEU A 18 7.50 -9.24 -2.07
C LEU A 18 8.82 -9.83 -2.57
N ALA A 19 8.86 -11.15 -2.77
CA ALA A 19 10.06 -11.84 -3.19
C ALA A 19 10.32 -11.69 -4.69
N LEU A 20 11.54 -11.35 -5.04
CA LEU A 20 12.10 -11.45 -6.39
C LEU A 20 12.42 -12.91 -6.69
N GLY A 21 11.71 -13.47 -7.62
CA GLY A 21 11.59 -14.67 -8.29
C GLY A 21 12.57 -15.85 -8.26
N THR A 22 12.05 -17.04 -8.49
CA THR A 22 12.57 -18.03 -9.49
C THR A 22 11.46 -19.01 -9.84
N VAL A 23 11.47 -19.48 -11.10
CA VAL A 23 10.45 -20.32 -11.75
C VAL A 23 10.38 -21.72 -11.12
N GLY A 24 9.17 -22.17 -10.77
CA GLY A 24 8.88 -23.55 -10.36
C GLY A 24 7.49 -23.99 -10.84
N ILE A 25 7.40 -25.20 -11.33
CA ILE A 25 6.32 -25.84 -12.09
C ILE A 25 5.10 -26.15 -11.21
N ALA A 26 3.91 -25.92 -11.77
CA ALA A 26 2.61 -26.09 -11.15
C ALA A 26 2.19 -27.55 -10.92
N THR A 27 1.61 -27.84 -9.74
CA THR A 27 0.68 -28.94 -9.53
C THR A 27 -0.65 -28.38 -9.02
N ALA A 28 -1.75 -28.79 -9.68
CA ALA A 28 -3.08 -28.27 -9.45
C ALA A 28 -3.65 -28.75 -8.09
N GLY A 29 -3.81 -27.82 -7.15
CA GLY A 29 -4.64 -27.97 -5.98
C GLY A 29 -5.89 -27.09 -6.14
N SER A 30 -7.08 -27.63 -5.83
CA SER A 30 -8.37 -26.93 -5.93
C SER A 30 -8.45 -25.80 -4.88
N GLY A 31 -7.69 -24.71 -5.09
CA GLY A 31 -7.85 -23.47 -4.36
C GLY A 31 -8.97 -22.66 -5.01
N MET A 32 -9.81 -21.99 -4.21
CA MET A 32 -10.82 -21.07 -4.70
C MET A 32 -10.13 -19.99 -5.55
N HIS A 33 -10.32 -20.07 -6.84
CA HIS A 33 -9.76 -19.11 -7.80
C HIS A 33 -10.49 -17.77 -7.63
N VAL A 34 -9.84 -16.78 -7.06
CA VAL A 34 -10.37 -15.42 -6.98
C VAL A 34 -10.07 -14.74 -8.31
N GLU A 35 -11.10 -14.45 -9.08
CA GLU A 35 -10.97 -13.77 -10.36
C GLU A 35 -10.75 -12.26 -10.14
N SER A 36 -9.89 -11.65 -10.97
CA SER A 36 -9.69 -10.20 -10.99
C SER A 36 -10.91 -9.51 -11.61
N VAL A 37 -11.37 -8.40 -11.02
CA VAL A 37 -12.51 -7.63 -11.51
C VAL A 37 -12.19 -6.12 -11.51
N GLY A 38 -12.75 -5.40 -12.50
CA GLY A 38 -12.52 -3.96 -12.67
C GLY A 38 -11.17 -3.65 -13.34
N ALA A 39 -10.87 -2.36 -13.47
CA ALA A 39 -9.62 -1.86 -14.04
C ALA A 39 -9.06 -0.73 -13.19
N ARG A 40 -7.77 -0.81 -12.87
CA ARG A 40 -7.07 0.28 -12.19
C ARG A 40 -6.91 1.48 -13.12
N PRO A 41 -7.11 2.72 -12.62
CA PRO A 41 -6.73 3.91 -13.36
C PRO A 41 -5.24 3.89 -13.71
N ALA A 42 -4.90 4.24 -14.95
CA ALA A 42 -3.50 4.36 -15.36
C ALA A 42 -2.79 5.43 -14.53
N VAL A 43 -1.59 5.12 -14.04
CA VAL A 43 -0.73 6.11 -13.38
C VAL A 43 -0.05 6.93 -14.48
N THR A 44 -0.67 8.04 -14.87
CA THR A 44 -0.03 8.98 -15.80
C THR A 44 1.03 9.76 -15.03
N ALA A 45 2.25 9.26 -15.02
CA ALA A 45 3.40 10.03 -14.59
C ALA A 45 3.72 11.04 -15.69
N SER A 46 3.35 12.31 -15.52
CA SER A 46 3.93 13.39 -16.30
C SER A 46 5.38 13.57 -15.85
N ALA A 47 6.25 12.68 -16.30
CA ALA A 47 7.69 12.89 -16.22
C ALA A 47 8.08 13.82 -17.38
N THR A 48 8.12 15.10 -17.12
CA THR A 48 8.92 16.01 -17.95
C THR A 48 10.38 15.63 -17.67
N LEU A 49 10.96 14.82 -18.56
CA LEU A 49 12.40 14.59 -18.56
C LEU A 49 13.07 15.95 -18.80
N PRO A 50 14.04 16.33 -17.98
CA PRO A 50 14.86 17.50 -18.31
C PRO A 50 15.53 17.22 -19.66
N THR A 51 15.40 18.16 -20.60
CA THR A 51 16.13 18.17 -21.87
C THR A 51 17.61 17.92 -21.60
N PRO A 52 18.30 17.10 -22.43
CA PRO A 52 19.75 16.99 -22.32
C PRO A 52 20.37 18.38 -22.39
N VAL A 53 21.10 18.76 -21.37
CA VAL A 53 21.91 19.96 -21.40
C VAL A 53 22.96 19.78 -22.49
N GLU A 54 22.99 20.70 -23.48
CA GLU A 54 24.04 20.78 -24.45
C GLU A 54 25.40 20.81 -23.74
N GLU A 55 26.33 20.05 -24.30
CA GLU A 55 27.70 19.93 -23.85
C GLU A 55 28.35 21.32 -23.88
N TYR A 56 28.45 21.95 -22.72
CA TYR A 56 29.16 23.23 -22.56
C TYR A 56 30.65 22.96 -22.65
N ASP A 57 31.27 23.51 -23.67
CA ASP A 57 32.72 23.61 -23.81
C ASP A 57 33.26 24.42 -22.61
N VAL A 58 33.95 23.73 -21.69
CA VAL A 58 34.49 24.32 -20.46
C VAL A 58 35.89 24.90 -20.77
N PRO A 59 36.06 26.23 -20.76
CA PRO A 59 37.42 26.80 -20.78
C PRO A 59 38.18 26.33 -19.54
N ARG A 60 39.36 25.75 -19.73
CA ARG A 60 40.28 25.39 -18.64
C ARG A 60 40.76 26.65 -17.93
N GLU A 61 40.03 27.08 -16.90
CA GLU A 61 40.52 28.02 -15.93
C GLU A 61 40.95 27.30 -14.65
N THR A 62 42.12 27.69 -14.15
CA THR A 62 42.81 27.17 -12.97
C THR A 62 41.94 27.24 -11.72
N PRO A 63 41.94 26.21 -10.84
CA PRO A 63 41.07 26.16 -9.68
C PRO A 63 41.56 27.11 -8.58
N THR A 64 40.91 28.23 -8.44
CA THR A 64 41.06 29.11 -7.27
C THR A 64 39.81 28.96 -6.40
N SER A 65 39.94 28.19 -5.34
CA SER A 65 39.02 27.95 -4.22
C SER A 65 38.27 26.62 -4.25
N PRO A 66 38.45 25.79 -3.23
CA PRO A 66 37.71 24.50 -3.09
C PRO A 66 36.26 24.67 -2.61
N TYR A 67 35.78 25.87 -2.41
CA TYR A 67 34.40 26.13 -2.03
C TYR A 67 33.61 26.65 -3.22
N ARG A 68 33.15 25.72 -4.07
CA ARG A 68 32.07 26.00 -5.02
C ARG A 68 30.89 26.52 -4.19
N SER A 69 30.48 27.75 -4.42
CA SER A 69 29.28 28.30 -3.76
C SER A 69 28.11 27.38 -4.03
N LEU A 70 27.64 26.71 -2.99
CA LEU A 70 26.40 25.94 -3.09
C LEU A 70 25.32 26.91 -3.56
N ALA A 71 24.67 26.58 -4.67
CA ALA A 71 23.53 27.34 -5.16
C ALA A 71 22.50 27.42 -4.02
N ARG A 72 22.22 28.66 -3.57
CA ARG A 72 21.16 28.86 -2.58
C ARG A 72 19.85 28.54 -3.26
N VAL A 73 19.22 27.42 -2.83
CA VAL A 73 17.84 27.13 -3.18
C VAL A 73 16.97 28.06 -2.36
N ASP A 74 16.11 28.82 -3.03
CA ASP A 74 15.15 29.68 -2.35
C ASP A 74 14.22 28.79 -1.52
N ALA A 75 14.18 29.01 -0.20
CA ALA A 75 13.36 28.23 0.72
C ALA A 75 11.85 28.32 0.39
N THR A 76 11.41 29.35 -0.35
CA THR A 76 10.03 29.49 -0.82
C THR A 76 9.68 28.52 -1.96
N GLN A 77 10.70 27.98 -2.65
CA GLN A 77 10.55 27.02 -3.74
C GLN A 77 10.62 25.57 -3.26
N LEU A 78 10.92 25.32 -1.98
CA LEU A 78 10.89 23.99 -1.42
C LEU A 78 9.43 23.49 -1.35
N PRO A 79 9.15 22.23 -1.73
CA PRO A 79 7.83 21.65 -1.54
C PRO A 79 7.40 21.80 -0.08
N ARG A 80 6.20 22.35 0.14
CA ARG A 80 5.67 22.47 1.50
C ARG A 80 5.51 21.05 2.07
N PRO A 81 5.92 20.83 3.33
CA PRO A 81 5.67 19.53 3.97
C PRO A 81 4.19 19.16 3.89
N ASP A 82 3.89 17.96 3.48
CA ASP A 82 2.52 17.43 3.51
C ASP A 82 2.05 17.34 4.97
N ARG A 83 1.12 18.24 5.33
CA ARG A 83 0.51 18.33 6.66
C ARG A 83 -0.79 17.54 6.78
N THR A 84 -1.18 16.80 5.74
CA THR A 84 -2.38 15.97 5.76
C THR A 84 -2.28 14.97 6.91
N PRO A 85 -3.29 14.86 7.79
CA PRO A 85 -3.27 13.91 8.88
C PRO A 85 -3.28 12.45 8.38
N ARG A 86 -2.62 11.56 9.13
CA ARG A 86 -2.58 10.14 8.83
C ARG A 86 -3.95 9.48 9.02
N PRO A 87 -4.23 8.33 8.39
CA PRO A 87 -5.40 7.53 8.72
C PRO A 87 -5.25 6.90 10.12
N VAL A 88 -6.35 6.73 10.82
CA VAL A 88 -6.43 6.09 12.15
C VAL A 88 -7.53 5.04 12.23
N GLY A 89 -8.46 5.00 11.27
CA GLY A 89 -9.53 4.03 11.21
C GLY A 89 -9.97 3.73 9.79
N ILE A 90 -10.51 2.54 9.57
CA ILE A 90 -11.07 2.07 8.30
C ILE A 90 -12.41 1.41 8.51
N VAL A 91 -13.35 1.66 7.60
CA VAL A 91 -14.68 1.02 7.53
C VAL A 91 -14.91 0.55 6.11
N ILE A 92 -15.29 -0.73 5.95
CA ILE A 92 -15.66 -1.35 4.66
C ILE A 92 -16.96 -2.13 4.88
N PRO A 93 -18.14 -1.49 4.67
CA PRO A 93 -19.43 -2.10 5.00
C PRO A 93 -19.70 -3.41 4.25
N ALA A 94 -19.28 -3.52 2.99
CA ALA A 94 -19.55 -4.68 2.15
C ALA A 94 -18.95 -6.00 2.67
N ILE A 95 -17.95 -5.93 3.57
CA ILE A 95 -17.28 -7.09 4.18
C ILE A 95 -17.21 -6.97 5.71
N ASP A 96 -18.08 -6.15 6.31
CA ASP A 96 -18.23 -5.93 7.76
C ASP A 96 -16.90 -5.59 8.49
N VAL A 97 -16.00 -4.85 7.82
CA VAL A 97 -14.75 -4.38 8.42
C VAL A 97 -14.95 -3.03 9.07
N ARG A 98 -14.60 -2.96 10.36
CA ARG A 98 -14.44 -1.72 11.13
C ARG A 98 -13.30 -1.91 12.11
N THR A 99 -12.15 -1.28 11.85
CA THR A 99 -10.96 -1.45 12.68
C THR A 99 -10.07 -0.21 12.66
N ASP A 100 -9.13 -0.18 13.60
CA ASP A 100 -8.10 0.84 13.64
C ASP A 100 -7.03 0.62 12.57
N VAL A 101 -6.36 1.72 12.22
CA VAL A 101 -5.23 1.73 11.29
C VAL A 101 -3.95 2.11 12.03
N ASP A 102 -3.04 1.17 12.18
CA ASP A 102 -1.72 1.39 12.76
C ASP A 102 -0.76 2.01 11.74
N VAL A 103 0.29 2.65 12.23
CA VAL A 103 1.37 3.14 11.36
C VAL A 103 2.41 2.03 11.22
N VAL A 104 2.65 1.59 9.99
CA VAL A 104 3.64 0.54 9.70
C VAL A 104 4.75 1.04 8.78
N GLY A 105 5.91 0.39 8.86
CA GLY A 105 7.08 0.66 8.04
C GLY A 105 7.47 -0.53 7.18
N LEU A 106 8.78 -0.69 7.01
CA LEU A 106 9.39 -1.89 6.43
C LEU A 106 10.02 -2.72 7.55
N ASP A 107 10.02 -4.03 7.38
CA ASP A 107 10.77 -4.96 8.21
C ASP A 107 12.25 -5.06 7.77
N GLU A 108 13.02 -5.94 8.42
CA GLU A 108 14.45 -6.17 8.13
C GLU A 108 14.70 -6.77 6.72
N ARG A 109 13.64 -7.20 6.03
CA ARG A 109 13.69 -7.78 4.67
C ARG A 109 13.14 -6.79 3.62
N ASP A 110 12.99 -5.50 3.98
CA ASP A 110 12.38 -4.48 3.13
C ASP A 110 10.92 -4.80 2.70
N GLN A 111 10.20 -5.57 3.54
CA GLN A 111 8.79 -5.85 3.31
C GLN A 111 7.91 -4.94 4.16
N VAL A 112 6.72 -4.60 3.66
CA VAL A 112 5.76 -3.81 4.43
C VAL A 112 5.30 -4.60 5.63
N GLN A 113 5.51 -4.06 6.83
CA GLN A 113 5.03 -4.64 8.07
C GLN A 113 3.52 -4.69 8.10
N VAL A 114 2.96 -5.75 8.68
CA VAL A 114 1.53 -5.87 8.99
C VAL A 114 1.39 -5.90 10.51
N PRO A 115 0.36 -5.29 11.11
CA PRO A 115 0.15 -5.33 12.56
C PRO A 115 0.17 -6.77 13.10
N GLU A 116 0.68 -6.98 14.31
CA GLU A 116 0.71 -8.31 14.96
C GLU A 116 -0.70 -8.83 15.27
N ASP A 117 -1.62 -7.95 15.62
CA ASP A 117 -3.04 -8.25 15.79
C ASP A 117 -3.70 -8.33 14.42
N VAL A 118 -4.16 -9.53 14.03
CA VAL A 118 -4.76 -9.77 12.72
C VAL A 118 -6.07 -9.02 12.48
N ALA A 119 -6.74 -8.58 13.57
CA ALA A 119 -7.95 -7.78 13.47
C ALA A 119 -7.68 -6.31 13.13
N ARG A 120 -6.43 -5.87 13.15
CA ARG A 120 -6.02 -4.50 12.83
C ARG A 120 -5.45 -4.38 11.43
N THR A 121 -5.45 -3.14 10.91
CA THR A 121 -4.84 -2.82 9.62
C THR A 121 -3.66 -1.88 9.79
N GLY A 122 -2.75 -1.85 8.80
CA GLY A 122 -1.56 -1.03 8.82
C GLY A 122 -1.50 -0.05 7.64
N TRP A 123 -1.31 1.24 7.92
CA TRP A 123 -1.00 2.21 6.89
C TRP A 123 0.52 2.31 6.69
N TYR A 124 0.97 2.10 5.45
CA TYR A 124 2.38 2.26 5.09
C TYR A 124 2.78 3.73 5.14
N ARG A 125 3.57 4.11 6.15
CA ARG A 125 3.89 5.52 6.48
C ARG A 125 4.59 6.31 5.37
N PHE A 126 5.19 5.63 4.40
CA PHE A 126 5.86 6.26 3.26
C PHE A 126 4.95 6.39 2.03
N SER A 127 3.71 5.92 2.11
CA SER A 127 2.68 6.11 1.09
C SER A 127 1.98 7.48 1.23
N ALA A 128 1.07 7.79 0.31
CA ALA A 128 0.24 8.99 0.42
C ALA A 128 -0.68 8.93 1.65
N LYS A 129 -1.26 10.07 2.01
CA LYS A 129 -2.24 10.19 3.09
C LYS A 129 -3.63 10.47 2.52
N PRO A 130 -4.71 10.02 3.17
CA PRO A 130 -6.08 10.25 2.70
C PRO A 130 -6.38 11.74 2.55
N GLY A 131 -6.85 12.14 1.37
CA GLY A 131 -7.16 13.54 1.06
C GLY A 131 -5.93 14.41 0.73
N SER A 132 -4.78 13.80 0.39
CA SER A 132 -3.59 14.52 -0.10
C SER A 132 -3.69 14.94 -1.56
N GLY A 133 -4.67 14.40 -2.30
CA GLY A 133 -4.94 14.71 -3.71
C GLY A 133 -4.04 13.98 -4.70
N SER A 134 -3.02 13.24 -4.25
CA SER A 134 -2.11 12.53 -5.15
C SER A 134 -1.47 11.31 -4.51
N GLY A 135 -1.12 10.34 -5.35
CA GLY A 135 -0.41 9.13 -4.96
C GLY A 135 -1.31 8.04 -4.37
N SER A 136 -0.71 6.93 -3.98
CA SER A 136 -1.39 5.77 -3.41
C SER A 136 -1.37 5.81 -1.88
N VAL A 137 -2.54 5.78 -1.25
CA VAL A 137 -2.71 5.50 0.19
C VAL A 137 -2.69 3.98 0.33
N VAL A 138 -1.65 3.42 0.94
CA VAL A 138 -1.49 1.95 1.04
C VAL A 138 -1.85 1.48 2.43
N ILE A 139 -2.85 0.60 2.51
CA ILE A 139 -3.29 -0.09 3.73
C ILE A 139 -3.10 -1.59 3.54
N VAL A 140 -2.48 -2.21 4.50
CA VAL A 140 -2.24 -3.66 4.54
C VAL A 140 -3.01 -4.29 5.71
N GLY A 141 -3.39 -5.54 5.57
CA GLY A 141 -4.05 -6.31 6.62
C GLY A 141 -3.90 -7.81 6.39
N HIS A 142 -4.05 -8.57 7.45
CA HIS A 142 -3.99 -10.03 7.38
C HIS A 142 -5.25 -10.63 6.76
N VAL A 143 -5.07 -11.70 5.99
CA VAL A 143 -6.18 -12.59 5.60
C VAL A 143 -6.59 -13.44 6.80
N ASP A 144 -5.64 -14.00 7.54
CA ASP A 144 -5.85 -14.78 8.76
C ASP A 144 -4.57 -14.79 9.61
N GLY A 145 -4.62 -15.44 10.75
CA GLY A 145 -3.47 -15.71 11.60
C GLY A 145 -3.59 -17.00 12.35
N ILE A 146 -2.45 -17.65 12.58
CA ILE A 146 -2.35 -18.85 13.38
C ILE A 146 -2.87 -18.53 14.79
N ASP A 147 -3.82 -19.30 15.29
CA ASP A 147 -4.46 -19.13 16.61
C ASP A 147 -5.26 -17.83 16.81
N GLN A 148 -5.33 -16.93 15.80
CA GLN A 148 -6.12 -15.69 15.85
C GLN A 148 -7.37 -15.72 14.96
N GLY A 149 -7.41 -16.65 14.00
CA GLY A 149 -8.55 -16.80 13.08
C GLY A 149 -8.53 -15.82 11.92
N ALA A 150 -9.72 -15.41 11.45
CA ALA A 150 -9.88 -14.51 10.32
C ALA A 150 -9.32 -13.11 10.63
N GLY A 151 -8.48 -12.60 9.72
CA GLY A 151 -7.90 -11.27 9.83
C GLY A 151 -8.84 -10.17 9.30
N ALA A 152 -8.46 -8.92 9.52
CA ALA A 152 -9.25 -7.75 9.08
C ALA A 152 -9.56 -7.76 7.58
N PHE A 153 -8.69 -8.34 6.77
CA PHE A 153 -8.86 -8.42 5.32
C PHE A 153 -9.17 -9.83 4.80
N TYR A 154 -9.73 -10.70 5.67
CA TYR A 154 -10.13 -12.06 5.30
C TYR A 154 -11.05 -12.09 4.07
N ASP A 155 -12.06 -11.22 4.04
CA ASP A 155 -13.04 -11.12 2.97
C ASP A 155 -12.73 -10.04 1.93
N LEU A 156 -11.49 -9.49 1.90
CA LEU A 156 -11.09 -8.50 0.88
C LEU A 156 -11.33 -9.01 -0.55
N ARG A 157 -11.25 -10.33 -0.73
CA ARG A 157 -11.57 -11.04 -1.99
C ARG A 157 -13.02 -10.89 -2.45
N ALA A 158 -13.95 -10.53 -1.56
CA ALA A 158 -15.36 -10.40 -1.88
C ALA A 158 -15.72 -9.00 -2.42
N LEU A 159 -14.84 -8.00 -2.23
CA LEU A 159 -15.09 -6.64 -2.70
C LEU A 159 -15.25 -6.56 -4.21
N ARG A 160 -16.14 -5.68 -4.64
CA ARG A 160 -16.48 -5.46 -6.05
C ARG A 160 -16.40 -3.97 -6.39
N PRO A 161 -16.20 -3.62 -7.67
CA PRO A 161 -16.39 -2.23 -8.12
C PRO A 161 -17.74 -1.69 -7.69
N GLY A 162 -17.74 -0.45 -7.14
CA GLY A 162 -18.90 0.22 -6.54
C GLY A 162 -19.00 0.08 -5.02
N ASP A 163 -18.31 -0.87 -4.38
CA ASP A 163 -18.23 -0.93 -2.92
C ASP A 163 -17.47 0.29 -2.36
N THR A 164 -17.79 0.67 -1.13
CA THR A 164 -17.18 1.85 -0.52
C THR A 164 -16.23 1.49 0.60
N VAL A 165 -15.15 2.29 0.72
CA VAL A 165 -14.18 2.25 1.82
C VAL A 165 -14.06 3.65 2.41
N THR A 166 -14.24 3.79 3.71
CA THR A 166 -14.09 5.06 4.41
C THR A 166 -12.88 5.01 5.33
N LEU A 167 -11.95 5.95 5.16
CA LEU A 167 -10.82 6.17 6.07
C LEU A 167 -11.12 7.35 6.99
N THR A 168 -10.94 7.16 8.28
CA THR A 168 -10.95 8.24 9.28
C THR A 168 -9.52 8.70 9.51
N ARG A 169 -9.29 10.01 9.47
CA ARG A 169 -7.99 10.63 9.71
C ARG A 169 -7.84 11.03 11.18
N ALA A 170 -6.62 11.34 11.58
CA ALA A 170 -6.29 11.76 12.96
C ALA A 170 -6.88 13.15 13.36
N ASP A 171 -7.49 13.87 12.43
CA ASP A 171 -8.27 15.10 12.65
C ASP A 171 -9.79 14.84 12.64
N ASP A 172 -10.21 13.58 12.80
CA ASP A 172 -11.59 13.08 12.79
C ASP A 172 -12.35 13.30 11.46
N ARG A 173 -11.69 13.81 10.43
CA ARG A 173 -12.28 13.91 9.09
C ARG A 173 -12.20 12.57 8.39
N THR A 174 -13.18 12.32 7.53
CA THR A 174 -13.25 11.09 6.74
C THR A 174 -12.98 11.37 5.26
N VAL A 175 -12.43 10.37 4.59
CA VAL A 175 -12.32 10.32 3.12
C VAL A 175 -12.93 9.01 2.68
N THR A 176 -13.92 9.08 1.79
CA THR A 176 -14.58 7.91 1.21
C THR A 176 -14.01 7.62 -0.16
N TYR A 177 -13.79 6.35 -0.43
CA TYR A 177 -13.29 5.83 -1.70
C TYR A 177 -14.29 4.82 -2.24
N GLU A 178 -14.43 4.76 -3.56
CA GLU A 178 -15.19 3.74 -4.28
C GLU A 178 -14.22 2.75 -4.91
N VAL A 179 -14.45 1.46 -4.68
CA VAL A 179 -13.67 0.37 -5.28
C VAL A 179 -13.85 0.39 -6.79
N VAL A 180 -12.75 0.39 -7.54
CA VAL A 180 -12.75 0.35 -9.01
C VAL A 180 -12.14 -0.93 -9.57
N ALA A 181 -11.28 -1.58 -8.81
CA ALA A 181 -10.66 -2.83 -9.23
C ALA A 181 -10.31 -3.72 -8.03
N ARG A 182 -10.39 -5.03 -8.23
CA ARG A 182 -9.79 -6.05 -7.39
C ARG A 182 -9.00 -7.00 -8.27
N GLU A 183 -7.74 -7.18 -7.95
CA GLU A 183 -6.77 -7.95 -8.74
C GLU A 183 -6.05 -8.96 -7.85
N VAL A 184 -5.67 -10.07 -8.46
CA VAL A 184 -4.89 -11.11 -7.78
C VAL A 184 -3.54 -11.20 -8.50
N PHE A 185 -2.47 -11.10 -7.74
CA PHE A 185 -1.11 -11.19 -8.23
C PHE A 185 -0.37 -12.29 -7.49
N SER A 186 0.29 -13.19 -8.23
CA SER A 186 1.32 -14.01 -7.59
C SER A 186 2.39 -13.10 -6.98
N LYS A 187 2.92 -13.46 -5.81
CA LYS A 187 3.86 -12.62 -5.05
C LYS A 187 5.03 -12.07 -5.89
N SER A 188 5.52 -12.87 -6.84
CA SER A 188 6.61 -12.48 -7.74
C SER A 188 6.23 -11.50 -8.86
N LYS A 189 4.92 -11.25 -9.07
CA LYS A 189 4.41 -10.42 -10.18
C LYS A 189 3.68 -9.17 -9.72
N VAL A 190 3.75 -8.84 -8.43
CA VAL A 190 3.12 -7.65 -7.87
C VAL A 190 3.71 -6.39 -8.49
N PRO A 191 2.93 -5.49 -9.09
CA PRO A 191 3.45 -4.27 -9.74
C PRO A 191 3.73 -3.17 -8.70
N LEU A 192 4.78 -3.36 -7.90
CA LEU A 192 5.10 -2.52 -6.74
C LEU A 192 5.19 -1.03 -7.06
N ARG A 193 5.86 -0.68 -8.17
CA ARG A 193 6.02 0.73 -8.56
C ARG A 193 4.68 1.44 -8.73
N GLU A 194 3.69 0.73 -9.23
CA GLU A 194 2.34 1.24 -9.46
C GLU A 194 1.55 1.35 -8.16
N LEU A 195 1.53 0.25 -7.39
CA LEU A 195 0.76 0.18 -6.15
C LEU A 195 1.26 1.16 -5.08
N PHE A 196 2.57 1.41 -5.03
CA PHE A 196 3.21 2.30 -4.07
C PHE A 196 3.60 3.66 -4.65
N SER A 197 3.11 4.02 -5.85
CA SER A 197 3.42 5.30 -6.48
C SER A 197 2.93 6.48 -5.63
N ARG A 198 3.81 7.46 -5.44
CA ARG A 198 3.51 8.72 -4.73
C ARG A 198 3.01 9.82 -5.67
N SER A 199 2.90 9.52 -6.95
CA SER A 199 2.45 10.44 -8.00
C SER A 199 1.18 9.95 -8.68
N GLY A 200 0.59 10.79 -9.53
CA GLY A 200 -0.70 10.56 -10.17
C GLY A 200 -1.86 10.91 -9.25
N SER A 201 -3.08 10.72 -9.72
CA SER A 201 -4.29 10.96 -8.92
C SER A 201 -4.31 10.13 -7.65
N GLU A 202 -4.89 10.68 -6.59
CA GLU A 202 -5.05 9.95 -5.33
C GLU A 202 -5.85 8.68 -5.54
N ARG A 203 -5.40 7.61 -4.88
CA ARG A 203 -6.11 6.33 -4.81
C ARG A 203 -5.82 5.63 -3.49
N LEU A 204 -6.72 4.78 -3.09
CA LEU A 204 -6.54 3.85 -1.99
C LEU A 204 -6.16 2.48 -2.56
N THR A 205 -5.14 1.86 -1.97
CA THR A 205 -4.70 0.50 -2.31
C THR A 205 -4.75 -0.35 -1.04
N LEU A 206 -5.65 -1.34 -1.01
CA LEU A 206 -5.74 -2.32 0.07
C LEU A 206 -5.04 -3.59 -0.37
N ILE A 207 -4.22 -4.19 0.50
CA ILE A 207 -3.43 -5.38 0.17
C ILE A 207 -3.54 -6.42 1.29
N THR A 208 -3.79 -7.67 0.92
CA THR A 208 -3.73 -8.83 1.80
C THR A 208 -3.11 -10.03 1.09
N CYS A 209 -2.76 -11.05 1.85
CA CYS A 209 -2.38 -12.35 1.30
C CYS A 209 -3.59 -13.08 0.69
N GLY A 210 -3.35 -13.97 -0.27
CA GLY A 210 -4.38 -14.76 -0.92
C GLY A 210 -3.79 -15.94 -1.71
N GLY A 211 -4.66 -16.63 -2.44
CA GLY A 211 -4.27 -17.85 -3.18
C GLY A 211 -4.20 -19.07 -2.28
N ALA A 212 -3.42 -20.09 -2.69
CA ALA A 212 -3.21 -21.29 -1.92
C ALA A 212 -2.22 -21.04 -0.76
N PHE A 213 -2.48 -21.63 0.39
CA PHE A 213 -1.52 -21.64 1.50
C PHE A 213 -0.49 -22.74 1.27
N ASP A 214 0.80 -22.39 1.31
CA ASP A 214 1.89 -23.34 1.29
C ASP A 214 2.34 -23.65 2.73
N PRO A 215 2.01 -24.82 3.28
CA PRO A 215 2.36 -25.17 4.64
C PRO A 215 3.87 -25.39 4.87
N ALA A 216 4.64 -25.62 3.81
CA ALA A 216 6.10 -25.78 3.92
C ALA A 216 6.81 -24.41 4.03
N ALA A 217 6.31 -23.41 3.32
CA ALA A 217 6.81 -22.04 3.39
C ALA A 217 6.09 -21.20 4.46
N LEU A 218 4.95 -21.69 5.01
CA LEU A 218 4.02 -20.95 5.88
C LEU A 218 3.55 -19.63 5.25
N GLU A 219 3.28 -19.66 3.94
CA GLU A 219 2.93 -18.47 3.18
C GLU A 219 1.80 -18.74 2.18
N TYR A 220 1.05 -17.70 1.87
CA TYR A 220 0.12 -17.68 0.75
C TYR A 220 0.85 -17.41 -0.57
N THR A 221 0.38 -17.98 -1.68
CA THR A 221 1.03 -17.87 -3.00
C THR A 221 0.83 -16.52 -3.67
N ASP A 222 -0.26 -15.83 -3.32
CA ASP A 222 -0.70 -14.62 -4.01
C ASP A 222 -0.91 -13.46 -3.04
N ASN A 223 -1.12 -12.26 -3.63
CA ASN A 223 -1.70 -11.11 -2.95
C ASN A 223 -2.99 -10.71 -3.63
N ILE A 224 -3.98 -10.34 -2.83
CA ILE A 224 -5.21 -9.68 -3.29
C ILE A 224 -5.01 -8.18 -3.10
N VAL A 225 -5.22 -7.45 -4.17
CA VAL A 225 -5.07 -6.00 -4.23
C VAL A 225 -6.39 -5.38 -4.64
N VAL A 226 -6.91 -4.47 -3.81
CA VAL A 226 -8.10 -3.68 -4.13
C VAL A 226 -7.66 -2.24 -4.34
N THR A 227 -8.08 -1.66 -5.47
CA THR A 227 -7.87 -0.25 -5.79
C THR A 227 -9.21 0.48 -5.71
N ALA A 228 -9.22 1.61 -5.00
CA ALA A 228 -10.37 2.49 -4.90
C ALA A 228 -9.95 3.94 -5.15
N VAL A 229 -10.87 4.75 -5.66
CA VAL A 229 -10.66 6.18 -5.95
C VAL A 229 -11.52 7.05 -5.04
N PRO A 230 -11.07 8.27 -4.68
CA PRO A 230 -11.87 9.16 -3.87
C PRO A 230 -13.22 9.43 -4.51
N VAL A 231 -14.29 9.37 -3.70
CA VAL A 231 -15.61 9.84 -4.13
C VAL A 231 -15.64 11.36 -3.96
N ASP A 232 -15.86 12.08 -5.05
CA ASP A 232 -16.00 13.52 -5.00
C ASP A 232 -17.22 13.89 -4.14
N SER A 233 -16.99 14.56 -3.02
CA SER A 233 -18.07 15.02 -2.11
C SER A 233 -19.06 15.98 -2.78
N ASN A 234 -18.82 16.39 -4.03
CA ASN A 234 -19.72 17.22 -4.83
C ASN A 234 -20.71 16.44 -5.71
N ALA A 235 -20.61 15.10 -5.78
CA ALA A 235 -21.49 14.32 -6.66
C ALA A 235 -22.89 14.08 -6.09
N GLU A 236 -23.12 14.30 -4.79
CA GLU A 236 -24.42 14.05 -4.15
C GLU A 236 -25.43 15.22 -4.22
N ILE A 237 -25.06 16.41 -4.70
CA ILE A 237 -25.97 17.58 -4.75
C ILE A 237 -26.85 17.58 -6.03
N GLY A 238 -26.68 16.61 -6.92
CA GLY A 238 -27.34 16.57 -8.24
C GLY A 238 -28.51 15.58 -8.41
N LYS A 239 -28.93 14.84 -7.38
CA LYS A 239 -30.11 13.95 -7.44
C LYS A 239 -31.18 14.42 -6.48
N THR A 240 -31.91 15.46 -6.87
CA THR A 240 -33.25 15.73 -6.34
C THR A 240 -34.27 15.12 -7.30
N PRO A 241 -35.31 14.45 -6.78
CA PRO A 241 -36.31 13.70 -7.54
C PRO A 241 -37.16 14.53 -8.48
#